data_cc6264c2e29b6a0eeee63c606e944576
#
_entry.id   cc6264c2e29b6a0eeee63c606e944576
#
_cell.length_a   1.000
_cell.length_b   1.000
_cell.length_c   1.000
_cell.angle_alpha   90.00
_cell.angle_beta   90.00
_cell.angle_gamma   90.00
#
_symmetry.space_group_name_H-M   'P 1'
#
loop_
_entity.id
_entity.type
_entity.pdbx_description
1 polymer ?
#
loop_
_entity_poly.entity_id
_entity_poly.type
_entity_poly.pdbx_seq_one_letter_code
_entity_poly.pdbx_strand_id
1 'polypeptide(L)'
;MLVSCTHIRIKNILGFLRFLFYNFRSFQQLKKSSGLIQKSFHSTSLFDLWTLSAWESKKAMLAYINNGAHLDAMKNFRGIADTFKSKVVRWETEVFPTWDEAIRRNNESDYEYEKSAYAKLSKE
;
A
#
# COMPACT_ATOMS: atom_id res chain seq x y z
N MET A 1 15.71 5.37 6.59
CA MET A 1 14.34 5.63 6.09
C MET A 1 13.44 4.44 6.31
N LEU A 2 12.18 4.68 6.54
CA LEU A 2 11.17 3.64 6.66
C LEU A 2 10.58 3.34 5.28
N VAL A 3 10.64 2.08 4.87
CA VAL A 3 10.10 1.64 3.58
C VAL A 3 8.82 0.86 3.81
N SER A 4 7.82 1.09 2.97
CA SER A 4 6.55 0.36 2.97
C SER A 4 6.32 -0.22 1.58
N CYS A 5 6.17 -1.54 1.52
CA CYS A 5 5.86 -2.27 0.27
C CYS A 5 4.48 -2.90 0.40
N THR A 6 3.56 -2.50 -0.47
CA THR A 6 2.19 -2.98 -0.47
C THR A 6 1.93 -3.79 -1.74
N HIS A 7 1.42 -5.00 -1.56
CA HIS A 7 0.87 -5.82 -2.64
C HIS A 7 -0.64 -5.78 -2.55
N ILE A 8 -1.30 -5.34 -3.61
CA ILE A 8 -2.75 -5.33 -3.72
C ILE A 8 -3.17 -6.33 -4.78
N ARG A 9 -3.86 -7.38 -4.36
CA ARG A 9 -4.50 -8.31 -5.28
C ARG A 9 -5.89 -7.81 -5.57
N ILE A 10 -6.12 -7.31 -6.79
CA ILE A 10 -7.42 -6.81 -7.21
C ILE A 10 -8.41 -7.98 -7.32
N LYS A 11 -9.61 -7.76 -6.88
CA LYS A 11 -10.66 -8.75 -6.70
C LYS A 11 -11.31 -9.16 -8.02
N ASN A 12 -11.63 -8.17 -8.87
CA ASN A 12 -12.31 -8.35 -10.13
C ASN A 12 -12.26 -7.05 -10.93
N ILE A 13 -12.88 -7.02 -12.11
CA ILE A 13 -12.88 -5.85 -13.01
C ILE A 13 -13.47 -4.61 -12.33
N LEU A 14 -14.58 -4.76 -11.60
CA LEU A 14 -15.18 -3.62 -10.89
C LEU A 14 -14.23 -3.10 -9.82
N GLY A 15 -13.58 -4.00 -9.09
CA GLY A 15 -12.54 -3.63 -8.12
C GLY A 15 -11.38 -2.90 -8.77
N PHE A 16 -10.97 -3.30 -9.97
CA PHE A 16 -9.92 -2.63 -10.72
C PHE A 16 -10.30 -1.18 -11.05
N LEU A 17 -11.52 -0.96 -11.52
CA LEU A 17 -12.01 0.39 -11.82
C LEU A 17 -12.07 1.26 -10.57
N ARG A 18 -12.53 0.70 -9.46
CA ARG A 18 -12.55 1.40 -8.17
C ARG A 18 -11.11 1.70 -7.70
N PHE A 19 -10.19 0.76 -7.89
CA PHE A 19 -8.79 0.97 -7.55
C PHE A 19 -8.21 2.15 -8.32
N LEU A 20 -8.47 2.25 -9.63
CA LEU A 20 -7.97 3.36 -10.43
C LEU A 20 -8.43 4.71 -9.87
N PHE A 21 -9.69 4.80 -9.47
CA PHE A 21 -10.25 6.01 -8.88
C PHE A 21 -9.56 6.39 -7.57
N TYR A 22 -9.48 5.43 -6.63
CA TYR A 22 -8.87 5.69 -5.33
C TYR A 22 -7.36 5.89 -5.43
N ASN A 23 -6.71 5.16 -6.33
CA ASN A 23 -5.27 5.28 -6.54
C ASN A 23 -4.89 6.65 -7.07
N PHE A 24 -5.67 7.19 -7.99
CA PHE A 24 -5.45 8.55 -8.52
C PHE A 24 -5.52 9.58 -7.39
N ARG A 25 -6.55 9.51 -6.55
CA ARG A 25 -6.72 10.43 -5.43
C ARG A 25 -5.60 10.26 -4.40
N SER A 26 -5.25 9.01 -4.07
CA SER A 26 -4.16 8.73 -3.13
C SER A 26 -2.81 9.22 -3.66
N PHE A 27 -2.58 9.09 -4.95
CA PHE A 27 -1.36 9.58 -5.59
C PHE A 27 -1.25 11.11 -5.50
N GLN A 28 -2.36 11.83 -5.71
CA GLN A 28 -2.39 13.28 -5.55
C GLN A 28 -2.03 13.69 -4.11
N GLN A 29 -2.56 12.98 -3.14
CA GLN A 29 -2.22 13.19 -1.73
C GLN A 29 -0.74 12.87 -1.47
N LEU A 30 -0.24 11.77 -2.00
CA LEU A 30 1.14 11.31 -1.82
C LEU A 30 2.15 12.36 -2.30
N LYS A 31 1.89 12.97 -3.43
CA LYS A 31 2.76 14.02 -4.00
C LYS A 31 2.91 15.23 -3.08
N LYS A 32 1.92 15.47 -2.23
CA LYS A 32 1.89 16.60 -1.29
C LYS A 32 2.29 16.20 0.13
N SER A 33 2.60 14.93 0.35
CA SER A 33 2.90 14.43 1.70
C SER A 33 4.30 14.82 2.14
N SER A 34 4.37 15.40 3.34
CA SER A 34 5.64 15.73 3.98
C SER A 34 6.35 14.48 4.43
N GLY A 35 7.66 14.43 4.23
CA GLY A 35 8.48 13.31 4.69
C GLY A 35 8.57 12.14 3.72
N LEU A 36 7.94 12.23 2.56
CA LEU A 36 8.12 11.24 1.49
C LEU A 36 9.49 11.43 0.85
N ILE A 37 10.29 10.37 0.83
CA ILE A 37 11.63 10.39 0.22
C ILE A 37 11.57 9.91 -1.21
N GLN A 38 10.92 8.77 -1.44
CA GLN A 38 10.86 8.14 -2.77
C GLN A 38 9.64 7.22 -2.87
N LYS A 39 9.13 7.05 -4.08
CA LYS A 39 8.01 6.15 -4.38
C LYS A 39 8.23 5.45 -5.70
N SER A 40 7.63 4.27 -5.84
CA SER A 40 7.67 3.49 -7.08
C SER A 40 6.41 2.63 -7.17
N PHE A 41 5.97 2.36 -8.40
CA PHE A 41 4.81 1.52 -8.68
C PHE A 41 5.21 0.41 -9.63
N HIS A 42 4.59 -0.77 -9.47
CA HIS A 42 4.92 -1.94 -10.26
C HIS A 42 3.69 -2.83 -10.41
N SER A 43 3.67 -3.61 -11.47
CA SER A 43 2.60 -4.57 -11.73
C SER A 43 3.22 -5.88 -12.17
N THR A 44 2.86 -6.97 -11.49
CA THR A 44 3.30 -8.31 -11.88
C THR A 44 2.24 -9.05 -12.68
N SER A 45 1.00 -8.56 -12.65
CA SER A 45 -0.10 -8.98 -13.51
C SER A 45 -1.16 -7.88 -13.51
N LEU A 46 -2.22 -8.03 -14.32
CA LEU A 46 -3.29 -7.03 -14.38
C LEU A 46 -3.91 -6.75 -13.00
N PHE A 47 -4.02 -7.78 -12.16
CA PHE A 47 -4.64 -7.70 -10.85
C PHE A 47 -3.66 -7.77 -9.69
N ASP A 48 -2.36 -7.84 -9.94
CA ASP A 48 -1.33 -7.81 -8.89
C ASP A 48 -0.56 -6.50 -8.99
N LEU A 49 -0.94 -5.55 -8.16
CA LEU A 49 -0.41 -4.19 -8.17
C LEU A 49 0.43 -3.96 -6.91
N TRP A 50 1.54 -3.26 -7.09
CA TRP A 50 2.54 -3.07 -6.04
C TRP A 50 2.86 -1.60 -5.89
N THR A 51 2.96 -1.14 -4.64
CA THR A 51 3.45 0.20 -4.34
C THR A 51 4.61 0.11 -3.37
N LEU A 52 5.59 0.98 -3.56
CA LEU A 52 6.77 1.05 -2.73
C LEU A 52 7.00 2.51 -2.38
N SER A 53 7.10 2.82 -1.10
CA SER A 53 7.33 4.19 -0.63
C SER A 53 8.36 4.19 0.48
N ALA A 54 9.16 5.25 0.52
CA ALA A 54 10.16 5.45 1.56
C ALA A 54 9.89 6.78 2.25
N TRP A 55 9.99 6.79 3.58
CA TRP A 55 9.59 7.89 4.43
C TRP A 55 10.71 8.26 5.41
N GLU A 56 10.78 9.54 5.74
CA GLU A 56 11.73 10.02 6.74
C GLU A 56 11.45 9.43 8.11
N SER A 57 10.17 9.17 8.42
CA SER A 57 9.76 8.66 9.73
C SER A 57 8.44 7.92 9.65
N LYS A 58 8.18 7.08 10.65
CA LYS A 58 6.89 6.41 10.82
C LYS A 58 5.76 7.43 10.97
N LYS A 59 6.00 8.53 11.67
CA LYS A 59 5.01 9.60 11.87
C LYS A 59 4.56 10.18 10.54
N ALA A 60 5.50 10.48 9.64
CA ALA A 60 5.19 11.01 8.30
C ALA A 60 4.38 10.01 7.48
N MET A 61 4.76 8.74 7.50
CA MET A 61 4.03 7.67 6.81
C MET A 61 2.60 7.55 7.34
N LEU A 62 2.43 7.52 8.65
CA LEU A 62 1.10 7.38 9.27
C LEU A 62 0.22 8.59 9.01
N ALA A 63 0.80 9.78 8.92
CA ALA A 63 0.05 10.99 8.56
C ALA A 63 -0.56 10.88 7.17
N TYR A 64 0.14 10.25 6.22
CA TYR A 64 -0.39 9.96 4.90
C TYR A 64 -1.45 8.86 4.93
N ILE A 65 -1.14 7.73 5.57
CA ILE A 65 -2.00 6.53 5.56
C ILE A 65 -3.34 6.80 6.23
N ASN A 66 -3.33 7.51 7.35
CA ASN A 66 -4.50 7.68 8.22
C ASN A 66 -5.33 8.92 7.89
N ASN A 67 -5.10 9.55 6.75
CA ASN A 67 -5.81 10.79 6.38
C ASN A 67 -6.18 10.80 4.91
N GLY A 68 -7.21 11.61 4.58
CA GLY A 68 -7.56 11.97 3.22
C GLY A 68 -7.92 10.80 2.32
N ALA A 69 -7.48 10.90 1.08
CA ALA A 69 -7.83 9.95 0.03
C ALA A 69 -7.32 8.53 0.30
N HIS A 70 -6.14 8.39 0.91
CA HIS A 70 -5.60 7.07 1.25
C HIS A 70 -6.46 6.37 2.31
N LEU A 71 -6.89 7.11 3.32
CA LEU A 71 -7.78 6.55 4.34
C LEU A 71 -9.12 6.11 3.74
N ASP A 72 -9.68 6.93 2.85
CA ASP A 72 -10.90 6.57 2.12
C ASP A 72 -10.73 5.28 1.34
N ALA A 73 -9.59 5.13 0.64
CA ALA A 73 -9.28 3.92 -0.11
C ALA A 73 -9.22 2.69 0.81
N MET A 74 -8.59 2.83 1.97
CA MET A 74 -8.49 1.73 2.94
C MET A 74 -9.85 1.31 3.49
N LYS A 75 -10.72 2.27 3.76
CA LYS A 75 -12.09 1.99 4.23
C LYS A 75 -12.93 1.25 3.20
N ASN A 76 -12.62 1.40 1.92
CA ASN A 76 -13.32 0.76 0.82
C ASN A 76 -12.55 -0.44 0.24
N PHE A 77 -11.50 -0.87 0.91
CA PHE A 77 -10.55 -1.86 0.41
C PHE A 77 -11.19 -3.18 0.04
N ARG A 78 -12.18 -3.64 0.82
CA ARG A 78 -12.88 -4.91 0.56
C ARG A 78 -13.62 -4.93 -0.77
N GLY A 79 -14.10 -3.79 -1.23
CA GLY A 79 -14.76 -3.66 -2.52
C GLY A 79 -13.79 -3.60 -3.69
N ILE A 80 -12.51 -3.39 -3.42
CA ILE A 80 -11.46 -3.22 -4.42
C ILE A 80 -10.65 -4.51 -4.59
N ALA A 81 -10.24 -5.09 -3.47
CA ALA A 81 -9.20 -6.11 -3.45
C ALA A 81 -9.57 -7.32 -2.61
N ASP A 82 -8.89 -8.42 -2.89
CA ASP A 82 -8.92 -9.61 -2.05
C ASP A 82 -8.03 -9.37 -0.83
N THR A 83 -8.66 -9.14 0.33
CA THR A 83 -7.96 -8.85 1.58
C THR A 83 -7.13 -10.04 2.08
N PHE A 84 -7.46 -11.26 1.64
CA PHE A 84 -6.73 -12.47 2.03
C PHE A 84 -5.45 -12.66 1.23
N LYS A 85 -5.35 -12.03 0.07
CA LYS A 85 -4.18 -12.12 -0.82
C LYS A 85 -3.38 -10.84 -0.89
N SER A 86 -3.88 -9.76 -0.30
CA SER A 86 -3.20 -8.47 -0.26
C SER A 86 -2.39 -8.36 1.03
N LYS A 87 -1.23 -7.69 0.95
CA LYS A 87 -0.32 -7.69 2.08
C LYS A 87 0.60 -6.47 2.05
N VAL A 88 0.94 -5.94 3.22
CA VAL A 88 1.92 -4.87 3.36
C VAL A 88 3.06 -5.31 4.28
N VAL A 89 4.28 -4.88 3.97
CA VAL A 89 5.44 -5.08 4.82
C VAL A 89 6.21 -3.77 4.93
N ARG A 90 6.78 -3.51 6.11
CA ARG A 90 7.54 -2.30 6.40
C ARG A 90 8.85 -2.65 7.08
N TRP A 91 9.91 -1.93 6.72
CA TRP A 91 11.22 -2.13 7.35
C TRP A 91 12.07 -0.86 7.24
N GLU A 92 13.06 -0.76 8.11
CA GLU A 92 14.06 0.30 8.08
C GLU A 92 15.21 -0.10 7.18
N THR A 93 15.69 0.85 6.39
CA THR A 93 16.84 0.65 5.52
C THR A 93 17.48 2.00 5.19
N GLU A 94 18.76 1.98 4.81
CA GLU A 94 19.45 3.18 4.35
C GLU A 94 19.41 3.34 2.83
N VAL A 95 19.05 2.26 2.12
CA VAL A 95 19.04 2.25 0.65
C VAL A 95 17.64 1.85 0.17
N PHE A 96 17.12 2.61 -0.80
CA PHE A 96 15.84 2.27 -1.41
C PHE A 96 15.95 0.91 -2.11
N PRO A 97 15.07 -0.05 -1.76
CA PRO A 97 15.22 -1.42 -2.24
C PRO A 97 14.90 -1.58 -3.73
N THR A 98 15.43 -2.64 -4.32
CA THR A 98 14.99 -3.11 -5.64
C THR A 98 13.61 -3.74 -5.51
N TRP A 99 12.91 -3.86 -6.63
CA TRP A 99 11.62 -4.55 -6.64
C TRP A 99 11.77 -6.03 -6.29
N ASP A 100 12.84 -6.68 -6.70
CA ASP A 100 13.10 -8.09 -6.34
C ASP A 100 13.18 -8.26 -4.83
N GLU A 101 13.90 -7.39 -4.15
CA GLU A 101 13.99 -7.44 -2.69
C GLU A 101 12.65 -7.12 -2.03
N ALA A 102 11.97 -6.08 -2.49
CA ALA A 102 10.69 -5.67 -1.92
C ALA A 102 9.63 -6.75 -2.03
N ILE A 103 9.53 -7.39 -3.19
CA ILE A 103 8.58 -8.47 -3.42
C ILE A 103 8.91 -9.66 -2.54
N ARG A 104 10.18 -10.04 -2.44
CA ARG A 104 10.63 -11.13 -1.57
C ARG A 104 10.25 -10.88 -0.11
N ARG A 105 10.54 -9.69 0.39
CA ARG A 105 10.20 -9.32 1.78
C ARG A 105 8.69 -9.37 2.02
N ASN A 106 7.92 -8.88 1.08
CA ASN A 106 6.46 -8.91 1.19
C ASN A 106 5.94 -10.35 1.24
N ASN A 107 6.45 -11.22 0.36
CA ASN A 107 6.05 -12.62 0.30
C ASN A 107 6.41 -13.40 1.57
N GLU A 108 7.51 -13.04 2.23
CA GLU A 108 7.98 -13.69 3.45
C GLU A 108 7.42 -13.09 4.74
N SER A 109 6.68 -11.99 4.67
CA SER A 109 6.20 -11.28 5.86
C SER A 109 5.07 -12.02 6.58
N ASP A 110 4.81 -11.60 7.84
CA ASP A 110 3.70 -12.13 8.65
C ASP A 110 2.36 -11.70 8.05
N TYR A 111 1.73 -12.63 7.42
CA TYR A 111 0.50 -12.42 6.65
C TYR A 111 -0.71 -12.13 7.54
N GLU A 112 -0.81 -12.82 8.67
CA GLU A 112 -1.98 -12.73 9.54
C GLU A 112 -2.15 -11.34 10.16
N TYR A 113 -1.06 -10.75 10.61
CA TYR A 113 -1.07 -9.44 11.24
C TYR A 113 -1.55 -8.36 10.25
N GLU A 114 -0.98 -8.34 9.06
CA GLU A 114 -1.31 -7.31 8.06
C GLU A 114 -2.76 -7.43 7.58
N LYS A 115 -3.24 -8.64 7.41
CA LYS A 115 -4.63 -8.91 7.08
C LYS A 115 -5.58 -8.38 8.15
N SER A 116 -5.27 -8.64 9.40
CA SER A 116 -6.08 -8.19 10.53
C SER A 116 -6.19 -6.66 10.55
N ALA A 117 -5.09 -5.96 10.28
CA ALA A 117 -5.07 -4.50 10.22
C ALA A 117 -6.01 -3.96 9.14
N TYR A 118 -5.94 -4.51 7.93
CA TYR A 118 -6.83 -4.10 6.83
C TYR A 118 -8.30 -4.43 7.13
N ALA A 119 -8.56 -5.59 7.67
CA ALA A 119 -9.92 -5.99 8.02
C ALA A 119 -10.53 -5.04 9.05
N LYS A 120 -9.74 -4.62 10.03
CA LYS A 120 -10.18 -3.67 11.06
C LYS A 120 -10.52 -2.30 10.45
N LEU A 121 -9.64 -1.77 9.60
CA LEU A 121 -9.87 -0.48 8.95
C LEU A 121 -11.10 -0.48 8.06
N SER A 122 -11.33 -1.58 7.35
CA SER A 122 -12.48 -1.70 6.44
C SER A 122 -13.82 -1.74 7.15
N LYS A 123 -13.84 -2.03 8.45
CA LYS A 123 -15.07 -2.04 9.26
C LYS A 123 -15.41 -0.69 9.87
N GLU A 124 -14.44 0.18 9.92
CA GLU A 124 -14.60 1.53 10.45
C GLU A 124 -15.15 2.49 9.40
#